data_00879c7188e5f3ae02dbeabcffa1f30b
#
_entry.id   00879c7188e5f3ae02dbeabcffa1f30b
#
_cell.length_a   1.000
_cell.length_b   1.000
_cell.length_c   1.000
_cell.angle_alpha   90.00
_cell.angle_beta   90.00
_cell.angle_gamma   90.00
#
_symmetry.space_group_name_H-M   'P 1'
#
loop_
_entity.id
_entity.type
_entity.pdbx_description
1 polymer ?
#
loop_
_entity_poly.entity_id
_entity_poly.type
_entity_poly.pdbx_seq_one_letter_code
_entity_poly.pdbx_strand_id
1 'polypeptide(L)'
;MTRSQNPAVRDFILDNVGDHPTDIVSVAVAKFGMGRASINRYIRRLIEDGLVDAVGKTKARRYSLKNLVDEKFLIENITRSMSEDTVWRYRVLPFLGAVPQNVIDICQYGFTEIFNNVIDHSVSDSALISIEMTVATTEITVADFGVGVFRKIQNDFNLPDARSALLELSKGKLTSDKENHAGEGIFLTSRMFDSFNIMSFDLYFDRTRTNDADWLIETGDADEGHLGTVVRMTISNNANWSTKEVFSQYIGDSIGFRKTHVPIKLGRYPGEQLVSRSQAKRVLARFDEFSEVILDFEGIDTIGQAFADEIFRVFENSHPNIDLLTLNANEAVQKMISHVTYQHPET
;
A
#
# COMPACT_ATOMS: atom_id res chain seq x y z
N MET A 1 -18.64 -39.86 -17.66
CA MET A 1 -18.06 -39.54 -16.34
C MET A 1 -17.05 -38.42 -16.54
N THR A 2 -17.43 -37.19 -16.25
CA THR A 2 -16.54 -36.03 -16.31
C THR A 2 -15.53 -36.17 -15.17
N ARG A 3 -14.27 -36.45 -15.50
CA ARG A 3 -13.18 -36.45 -14.47
C ARG A 3 -13.24 -35.12 -13.75
N SER A 4 -13.49 -35.16 -12.44
CA SER A 4 -13.42 -33.99 -11.56
C SER A 4 -12.09 -33.27 -11.82
N GLN A 5 -12.17 -32.01 -12.15
CA GLN A 5 -10.95 -31.18 -12.28
C GLN A 5 -10.29 -31.05 -10.91
N ASN A 6 -8.96 -31.08 -10.88
CA ASN A 6 -8.22 -30.80 -9.65
C ASN A 6 -8.35 -29.29 -9.31
N PRO A 7 -9.00 -28.93 -8.19
CA PRO A 7 -9.19 -27.53 -7.81
C PRO A 7 -7.87 -26.75 -7.74
N ALA A 8 -6.79 -27.39 -7.25
CA ALA A 8 -5.49 -26.72 -7.12
C ALA A 8 -4.91 -26.21 -8.44
N VAL A 9 -5.18 -26.91 -9.56
CA VAL A 9 -4.72 -26.44 -10.89
C VAL A 9 -5.56 -25.25 -11.35
N ARG A 10 -6.87 -25.29 -11.09
CA ARG A 10 -7.80 -24.23 -11.43
C ARG A 10 -7.42 -22.95 -10.67
N ASP A 11 -7.31 -23.05 -9.38
CA ASP A 11 -7.01 -21.91 -8.49
C ASP A 11 -5.63 -21.33 -8.80
N PHE A 12 -4.62 -22.17 -9.01
CA PHE A 12 -3.30 -21.71 -9.45
C PHE A 12 -3.34 -20.90 -10.75
N ILE A 13 -4.13 -21.33 -11.75
CA ILE A 13 -4.25 -20.59 -13.02
C ILE A 13 -4.91 -19.23 -12.76
N LEU A 14 -5.96 -19.18 -11.96
CA LEU A 14 -6.66 -17.95 -11.64
C LEU A 14 -5.77 -16.96 -10.86
N ASP A 15 -5.00 -17.46 -9.90
CA ASP A 15 -4.12 -16.63 -9.07
C ASP A 15 -2.91 -16.08 -9.85
N ASN A 16 -2.47 -16.76 -10.93
CA ASN A 16 -1.22 -16.41 -11.62
C ASN A 16 -1.42 -15.91 -13.06
N VAL A 17 -2.62 -15.94 -13.62
CA VAL A 17 -2.84 -15.54 -15.03
C VAL A 17 -2.59 -14.04 -15.26
N GLY A 18 -2.74 -13.20 -14.24
CA GLY A 18 -2.44 -11.77 -14.29
C GLY A 18 -0.97 -11.51 -14.54
N ASP A 19 -0.09 -12.17 -13.79
CA ASP A 19 1.37 -12.05 -13.88
C ASP A 19 1.94 -12.80 -15.08
N HIS A 20 1.24 -13.85 -15.54
CA HIS A 20 1.65 -14.73 -16.63
C HIS A 20 0.68 -14.71 -17.83
N PRO A 21 0.34 -13.54 -18.40
CA PRO A 21 -0.70 -13.44 -19.41
C PRO A 21 -0.38 -14.19 -20.70
N THR A 22 0.88 -14.45 -21.02
CA THR A 22 1.32 -15.12 -22.26
C THR A 22 1.86 -16.51 -22.05
N ASP A 23 2.32 -16.85 -20.85
CA ASP A 23 3.04 -18.08 -20.54
C ASP A 23 2.43 -18.93 -19.42
N ILE A 24 1.25 -18.58 -18.90
CA ILE A 24 0.53 -19.28 -17.82
C ILE A 24 0.44 -20.81 -18.07
N VAL A 25 0.28 -21.23 -19.33
CA VAL A 25 0.27 -22.66 -19.68
C VAL A 25 1.60 -23.33 -19.34
N SER A 26 2.72 -22.66 -19.63
CA SER A 26 4.06 -23.21 -19.37
C SER A 26 4.37 -23.24 -17.89
N VAL A 27 3.97 -22.18 -17.17
CA VAL A 27 4.12 -22.06 -15.70
C VAL A 27 3.32 -23.16 -14.99
N ALA A 28 2.04 -23.36 -15.38
CA ALA A 28 1.20 -24.43 -14.82
C ALA A 28 1.72 -25.84 -15.16
N VAL A 29 2.24 -26.06 -16.37
CA VAL A 29 2.90 -27.32 -16.76
C VAL A 29 4.09 -27.61 -15.85
N ALA A 30 4.96 -26.62 -15.62
CA ALA A 30 6.11 -26.77 -14.73
C ALA A 30 5.71 -27.06 -13.29
N LYS A 31 4.69 -26.36 -12.78
CA LYS A 31 4.20 -26.50 -11.39
C LYS A 31 3.60 -27.87 -11.11
N PHE A 32 2.78 -28.39 -12.03
CA PHE A 32 1.97 -29.60 -11.78
C PHE A 32 2.48 -30.85 -12.51
N GLY A 33 3.51 -30.78 -13.36
CA GLY A 33 4.02 -31.91 -14.14
C GLY A 33 3.00 -32.45 -15.17
N MET A 34 1.97 -31.64 -15.52
CA MET A 34 0.89 -32.05 -16.43
C MET A 34 1.22 -31.67 -17.88
N GLY A 35 0.73 -32.47 -18.83
CA GLY A 35 0.89 -32.13 -20.25
C GLY A 35 0.16 -30.84 -20.65
N ARG A 36 0.72 -30.07 -21.61
CA ARG A 36 0.12 -28.82 -22.13
C ARG A 36 -1.35 -28.96 -22.54
N ALA A 37 -1.71 -30.11 -23.16
CA ALA A 37 -3.09 -30.38 -23.58
C ALA A 37 -4.05 -30.42 -22.38
N SER A 38 -3.61 -30.94 -21.24
CA SER A 38 -4.39 -30.98 -20.01
C SER A 38 -4.58 -29.58 -19.42
N ILE A 39 -3.49 -28.80 -19.30
CA ILE A 39 -3.58 -27.40 -18.82
C ILE A 39 -4.46 -26.55 -19.73
N ASN A 40 -4.30 -26.67 -21.06
CA ASN A 40 -5.17 -25.95 -22.01
C ASN A 40 -6.65 -26.30 -21.86
N ARG A 41 -6.98 -27.51 -21.38
CA ARG A 41 -8.38 -27.91 -21.11
C ARG A 41 -8.92 -27.17 -19.89
N TYR A 42 -8.10 -26.95 -18.84
CA TYR A 42 -8.49 -26.10 -17.70
C TYR A 42 -8.74 -24.67 -18.14
N ILE A 43 -7.81 -24.07 -18.88
CA ILE A 43 -7.97 -22.69 -19.37
C ILE A 43 -9.20 -22.53 -20.25
N ARG A 44 -9.43 -23.49 -21.18
CA ARG A 44 -10.65 -23.45 -22.03
C ARG A 44 -11.91 -23.43 -21.19
N ARG A 45 -11.98 -24.27 -20.15
CA ARG A 45 -13.13 -24.31 -19.27
C ARG A 45 -13.27 -23.00 -18.47
N LEU A 46 -12.19 -22.42 -17.98
CA LEU A 46 -12.22 -21.10 -17.31
C LEU A 46 -12.75 -20.00 -18.24
N ILE A 47 -12.44 -20.09 -19.53
CA ILE A 47 -12.99 -19.17 -20.54
C ILE A 47 -14.49 -19.45 -20.75
N GLU A 48 -14.89 -20.72 -20.86
CA GLU A 48 -16.30 -21.14 -21.00
C GLU A 48 -17.12 -20.75 -19.78
N ASP A 49 -16.55 -20.86 -18.58
CA ASP A 49 -17.15 -20.44 -17.30
C ASP A 49 -17.16 -18.89 -17.14
N GLY A 50 -16.56 -18.15 -18.08
CA GLY A 50 -16.53 -16.67 -18.05
C GLY A 50 -15.63 -16.07 -16.98
N LEU A 51 -14.59 -16.78 -16.54
CA LEU A 51 -13.65 -16.34 -15.50
C LEU A 51 -12.34 -15.81 -16.07
N VAL A 52 -11.99 -16.23 -17.30
CA VAL A 52 -10.78 -15.84 -18.01
C VAL A 52 -11.15 -15.39 -19.42
N ASP A 53 -10.59 -14.31 -19.85
CA ASP A 53 -10.62 -13.85 -21.23
C ASP A 53 -9.35 -14.25 -21.99
N ALA A 54 -9.48 -14.39 -23.30
CA ALA A 54 -8.36 -14.72 -24.17
C ALA A 54 -8.40 -13.87 -25.44
N VAL A 55 -7.34 -13.10 -25.67
CA VAL A 55 -7.19 -12.22 -26.84
C VAL A 55 -6.00 -12.70 -27.68
N GLY A 56 -6.14 -12.59 -29.00
CA GLY A 56 -5.09 -13.01 -29.94
C GLY A 56 -5.15 -14.50 -30.30
N LYS A 57 -4.24 -14.92 -31.19
CA LYS A 57 -4.18 -16.30 -31.71
C LYS A 57 -2.76 -16.85 -31.56
N THR A 58 -2.66 -18.14 -31.33
CA THR A 58 -1.38 -18.90 -31.28
C THR A 58 -0.35 -18.27 -30.32
N LYS A 59 0.82 -17.84 -30.79
CA LYS A 59 1.90 -17.28 -29.97
C LYS A 59 1.61 -15.89 -29.40
N ALA A 60 0.68 -15.14 -30.01
CA ALA A 60 0.22 -13.83 -29.54
C ALA A 60 -1.00 -13.92 -28.61
N ARG A 61 -1.39 -15.12 -28.20
CA ARG A 61 -2.53 -15.31 -27.31
C ARG A 61 -2.18 -14.87 -25.90
N ARG A 62 -3.02 -13.97 -25.38
CA ARG A 62 -2.92 -13.45 -24.01
C ARG A 62 -4.18 -13.84 -23.24
N TYR A 63 -3.99 -14.14 -21.99
CA TYR A 63 -5.05 -14.47 -21.05
C TYR A 63 -5.10 -13.40 -19.97
N SER A 64 -6.31 -13.08 -19.50
CA SER A 64 -6.54 -12.18 -18.36
C SER A 64 -7.73 -12.68 -17.56
N LEU A 65 -7.83 -12.34 -16.30
CA LEU A 65 -9.08 -12.53 -15.56
C LEU A 65 -10.16 -11.65 -16.19
N LYS A 66 -11.38 -12.17 -16.19
CA LYS A 66 -12.53 -11.40 -16.64
C LYS A 66 -13.11 -10.62 -15.49
N ASN A 67 -13.45 -9.34 -15.73
CA ASN A 67 -14.19 -8.55 -14.77
C ASN A 67 -15.59 -9.12 -14.61
N LEU A 68 -15.95 -9.48 -13.40
CA LEU A 68 -17.28 -9.87 -12.97
C LEU A 68 -18.11 -8.64 -12.57
N VAL A 69 -17.42 -7.61 -12.07
CA VAL A 69 -17.94 -6.28 -11.78
C VAL A 69 -16.97 -5.28 -12.42
N ASP A 70 -17.49 -4.27 -13.08
CA ASP A 70 -16.76 -3.11 -13.61
C ASP A 70 -17.73 -1.93 -13.55
N GLU A 71 -17.75 -1.27 -12.39
CA GLU A 71 -18.70 -0.19 -12.11
C GLU A 71 -17.95 1.10 -11.81
N LYS A 72 -18.43 2.19 -12.38
CA LYS A 72 -17.88 3.55 -12.19
C LYS A 72 -19.01 4.52 -11.98
N PHE A 73 -18.90 5.32 -10.93
CA PHE A 73 -19.91 6.32 -10.64
C PHE A 73 -19.31 7.56 -9.97
N LEU A 74 -19.89 8.69 -10.29
CA LEU A 74 -19.53 9.98 -9.71
C LEU A 74 -20.39 10.24 -8.47
N ILE A 75 -19.77 10.66 -7.38
CA ILE A 75 -20.44 11.28 -6.23
C ILE A 75 -20.26 12.77 -6.36
N GLU A 76 -21.34 13.51 -6.37
CA GLU A 76 -21.37 14.97 -6.51
C GLU A 76 -21.93 15.61 -5.24
N ASN A 77 -21.69 16.91 -5.08
CA ASN A 77 -22.12 17.71 -3.94
C ASN A 77 -21.60 17.16 -2.61
N ILE A 78 -20.32 16.78 -2.59
CA ILE A 78 -19.66 16.32 -1.37
C ILE A 78 -19.60 17.47 -0.38
N THR A 79 -20.12 17.23 0.83
CA THR A 79 -20.12 18.19 1.94
C THR A 79 -19.68 17.47 3.21
N ARG A 80 -19.21 18.20 4.21
CA ARG A 80 -18.83 17.66 5.53
C ARG A 80 -19.96 16.93 6.27
N SER A 81 -21.19 17.08 5.84
CA SER A 81 -22.36 16.36 6.41
C SER A 81 -22.66 15.05 5.66
N MET A 82 -21.93 14.74 4.59
CA MET A 82 -22.10 13.48 3.87
C MET A 82 -21.58 12.33 4.73
N SER A 83 -22.32 11.22 4.77
CA SER A 83 -21.92 10.02 5.49
C SER A 83 -21.28 9.04 4.53
N GLU A 84 -20.01 8.70 4.78
CA GLU A 84 -19.23 7.69 4.07
C GLU A 84 -19.87 6.29 4.18
N ASP A 85 -20.45 5.97 5.36
CA ASP A 85 -21.18 4.71 5.58
C ASP A 85 -22.41 4.60 4.66
N THR A 86 -23.10 5.72 4.40
CA THR A 86 -24.20 5.74 3.45
C THR A 86 -23.73 5.45 2.03
N VAL A 87 -22.63 6.05 1.59
CA VAL A 87 -22.06 5.79 0.28
C VAL A 87 -21.58 4.33 0.18
N TRP A 88 -20.87 3.85 1.20
CA TRP A 88 -20.46 2.44 1.28
C TRP A 88 -21.65 1.50 1.10
N ARG A 89 -22.66 1.63 1.96
CA ARG A 89 -23.80 0.71 2.06
C ARG A 89 -24.66 0.65 0.80
N TYR A 90 -24.87 1.79 0.16
CA TYR A 90 -25.79 1.87 -0.98
C TYR A 90 -25.12 1.89 -2.34
N ARG A 91 -23.82 2.21 -2.42
CA ARG A 91 -23.13 2.38 -3.69
C ARG A 91 -21.96 1.42 -3.90
N VAL A 92 -21.33 0.88 -2.85
CA VAL A 92 -20.17 -0.01 -2.96
C VAL A 92 -20.51 -1.45 -2.56
N LEU A 93 -21.03 -1.64 -1.35
CA LEU A 93 -21.32 -2.97 -0.79
C LEU A 93 -22.19 -3.87 -1.70
N PRO A 94 -23.23 -3.36 -2.43
CA PRO A 94 -24.03 -4.21 -3.29
C PRO A 94 -23.27 -4.99 -4.35
N PHE A 95 -22.10 -4.50 -4.77
CA PHE A 95 -21.27 -5.16 -5.77
C PHE A 95 -20.34 -6.23 -5.17
N LEU A 96 -20.14 -6.24 -3.86
CA LEU A 96 -19.20 -7.13 -3.16
C LEU A 96 -19.84 -8.43 -2.62
N GLY A 97 -21.08 -8.74 -2.99
CA GLY A 97 -21.83 -9.84 -2.40
C GLY A 97 -21.27 -11.26 -2.61
N ALA A 98 -20.23 -11.43 -3.42
CA ALA A 98 -19.63 -12.73 -3.74
C ALA A 98 -18.29 -13.00 -3.04
N VAL A 99 -17.77 -12.06 -2.23
CA VAL A 99 -16.48 -12.21 -1.55
C VAL A 99 -16.66 -12.54 -0.06
N PRO A 100 -15.63 -13.16 0.60
CA PRO A 100 -15.69 -13.50 2.03
C PRO A 100 -15.85 -12.25 2.92
N GLN A 101 -16.45 -12.46 4.10
CA GLN A 101 -16.76 -11.37 5.03
C GLN A 101 -15.52 -10.57 5.47
N ASN A 102 -14.39 -11.23 5.73
CA ASN A 102 -13.15 -10.54 6.08
C ASN A 102 -12.64 -9.61 4.97
N VAL A 103 -12.85 -9.96 3.69
CA VAL A 103 -12.53 -9.10 2.54
C VAL A 103 -13.48 -7.92 2.49
N ILE A 104 -14.79 -8.15 2.72
CA ILE A 104 -15.79 -7.07 2.82
C ILE A 104 -15.41 -6.10 3.95
N ASP A 105 -15.04 -6.60 5.12
CA ASP A 105 -14.67 -5.78 6.29
C ASP A 105 -13.41 -4.93 6.00
N ILE A 106 -12.42 -5.49 5.31
CA ILE A 106 -11.22 -4.76 4.88
C ILE A 106 -11.58 -3.69 3.84
N CYS A 107 -12.39 -4.05 2.83
CA CYS A 107 -12.86 -3.11 1.82
C CYS A 107 -13.68 -1.96 2.44
N GLN A 108 -14.54 -2.28 3.41
CA GLN A 108 -15.32 -1.28 4.13
C GLN A 108 -14.40 -0.31 4.87
N TYR A 109 -13.47 -0.83 5.67
CA TYR A 109 -12.52 0.00 6.38
C TYR A 109 -11.74 0.92 5.43
N GLY A 110 -11.12 0.34 4.40
CA GLY A 110 -10.32 1.12 3.46
C GLY A 110 -11.13 2.18 2.72
N PHE A 111 -12.32 1.80 2.22
CA PHE A 111 -13.20 2.75 1.54
C PHE A 111 -13.62 3.91 2.45
N THR A 112 -14.06 3.61 3.68
CA THR A 112 -14.54 4.66 4.59
C THR A 112 -13.42 5.61 4.99
N GLU A 113 -12.22 5.12 5.29
CA GLU A 113 -11.05 5.95 5.59
C GLU A 113 -10.65 6.86 4.43
N ILE A 114 -10.58 6.31 3.21
CA ILE A 114 -10.18 7.10 2.04
C ILE A 114 -11.28 8.08 1.64
N PHE A 115 -12.55 7.70 1.71
CA PHE A 115 -13.65 8.60 1.37
C PHE A 115 -13.85 9.71 2.42
N ASN A 116 -13.58 9.43 3.71
CA ASN A 116 -13.50 10.46 4.74
C ASN A 116 -12.41 11.49 4.44
N ASN A 117 -11.25 11.04 3.96
CA ASN A 117 -10.21 11.98 3.54
C ASN A 117 -10.66 12.88 2.37
N VAL A 118 -11.51 12.37 1.47
CA VAL A 118 -12.13 13.20 0.44
C VAL A 118 -13.05 14.24 1.06
N ILE A 119 -13.95 13.84 1.97
CA ILE A 119 -14.92 14.73 2.62
C ILE A 119 -14.22 15.84 3.42
N ASP A 120 -13.21 15.48 4.22
CA ASP A 120 -12.64 16.39 5.22
C ASP A 120 -11.46 17.20 4.70
N HIS A 121 -10.72 16.66 3.72
CA HIS A 121 -9.40 17.18 3.39
C HIS A 121 -9.17 17.54 1.92
N SER A 122 -9.94 16.99 0.97
CA SER A 122 -9.66 17.20 -0.46
C SER A 122 -10.02 18.61 -0.96
N VAL A 123 -11.04 19.26 -0.35
CA VAL A 123 -11.66 20.49 -0.90
C VAL A 123 -12.31 20.24 -2.27
N SER A 124 -12.62 19.01 -2.60
CA SER A 124 -13.35 18.64 -3.82
C SER A 124 -14.84 18.55 -3.54
N ASP A 125 -15.66 18.98 -4.48
CA ASP A 125 -17.12 18.84 -4.44
C ASP A 125 -17.61 17.52 -5.06
N SER A 126 -16.67 16.75 -5.65
CA SER A 126 -17.00 15.49 -6.33
C SER A 126 -15.87 14.46 -6.21
N ALA A 127 -16.24 13.18 -6.30
CA ALA A 127 -15.30 12.06 -6.35
C ALA A 127 -15.80 10.97 -7.30
N LEU A 128 -14.88 10.41 -8.09
CA LEU A 128 -15.12 9.25 -8.92
C LEU A 128 -14.77 7.98 -8.14
N ILE A 129 -15.69 7.03 -8.08
CA ILE A 129 -15.49 5.72 -7.47
C ILE A 129 -15.53 4.66 -8.57
N SER A 130 -14.54 3.77 -8.60
CA SER A 130 -14.50 2.59 -9.47
C SER A 130 -14.42 1.33 -8.62
N ILE A 131 -15.19 0.31 -9.01
CA ILE A 131 -15.17 -1.02 -8.41
C ILE A 131 -14.94 -2.02 -9.54
N GLU A 132 -13.79 -2.68 -9.49
CA GLU A 132 -13.46 -3.74 -10.42
C GLU A 132 -13.27 -5.05 -9.64
N MET A 133 -14.01 -6.08 -10.02
CA MET A 133 -13.93 -7.37 -9.35
C MET A 133 -13.75 -8.48 -10.36
N THR A 134 -12.77 -9.33 -10.13
CA THR A 134 -12.57 -10.60 -10.83
C THR A 134 -12.91 -11.76 -9.90
N VAL A 135 -12.72 -12.99 -10.34
CA VAL A 135 -12.83 -14.15 -9.46
C VAL A 135 -11.73 -14.18 -8.38
N ALA A 136 -10.57 -13.57 -8.63
CA ALA A 136 -9.41 -13.61 -7.74
C ALA A 136 -9.22 -12.34 -6.91
N THR A 137 -9.63 -11.19 -7.41
CA THR A 137 -9.33 -9.89 -6.80
C THR A 137 -10.53 -8.96 -6.77
N THR A 138 -10.57 -8.12 -5.76
CA THR A 138 -11.44 -6.93 -5.65
C THR A 138 -10.57 -5.70 -5.62
N GLU A 139 -10.85 -4.73 -6.48
CA GLU A 139 -10.20 -3.43 -6.54
C GLU A 139 -11.23 -2.32 -6.35
N ILE A 140 -10.93 -1.39 -5.44
CA ILE A 140 -11.70 -0.16 -5.23
C ILE A 140 -10.78 1.02 -5.48
N THR A 141 -11.19 1.92 -6.36
CA THR A 141 -10.50 3.19 -6.61
C THR A 141 -11.39 4.34 -6.18
N VAL A 142 -10.80 5.28 -5.44
CA VAL A 142 -11.43 6.55 -5.09
C VAL A 142 -10.56 7.68 -5.62
N ALA A 143 -11.14 8.56 -6.45
CA ALA A 143 -10.44 9.69 -7.04
C ALA A 143 -11.19 10.98 -6.73
N ASP A 144 -10.53 11.95 -6.08
CA ASP A 144 -11.00 13.31 -5.91
C ASP A 144 -10.34 14.28 -6.90
N PHE A 145 -10.89 15.47 -7.04
CA PHE A 145 -10.40 16.53 -7.92
C PHE A 145 -9.92 17.76 -7.12
N GLY A 146 -9.48 17.52 -5.88
CA GLY A 146 -9.15 18.58 -4.95
C GLY A 146 -7.67 18.99 -4.93
N VAL A 147 -7.21 19.38 -3.73
CA VAL A 147 -5.88 19.98 -3.51
C VAL A 147 -4.72 18.98 -3.57
N GLY A 148 -5.02 17.67 -3.56
CA GLY A 148 -4.03 16.60 -3.55
C GLY A 148 -3.41 16.34 -2.18
N VAL A 149 -3.34 15.05 -1.81
CA VAL A 149 -2.94 14.62 -0.45
C VAL A 149 -1.55 15.08 -0.07
N PHE A 150 -0.55 14.93 -0.95
CA PHE A 150 0.83 15.27 -0.61
C PHE A 150 1.06 16.78 -0.45
N ARG A 151 0.42 17.60 -1.30
CA ARG A 151 0.45 19.07 -1.17
C ARG A 151 -0.27 19.53 0.07
N LYS A 152 -1.40 18.91 0.42
CA LYS A 152 -2.10 19.22 1.66
C LYS A 152 -1.25 18.93 2.89
N ILE A 153 -0.65 17.74 2.96
CA ILE A 153 0.26 17.36 4.04
C ILE A 153 1.45 18.32 4.11
N GLN A 154 2.09 18.63 2.98
CA GLN A 154 3.16 19.59 2.92
C GLN A 154 2.79 20.93 3.57
N ASN A 155 1.62 21.46 3.22
CA ASN A 155 1.15 22.76 3.72
C ASN A 155 0.78 22.69 5.21
N ASP A 156 0.03 21.68 5.63
CA ASP A 156 -0.45 21.54 7.01
C ASP A 156 0.71 21.35 8.01
N PHE A 157 1.78 20.68 7.60
CA PHE A 157 2.95 20.39 8.43
C PHE A 157 4.16 21.27 8.11
N ASN A 158 4.02 22.25 7.20
CA ASN A 158 5.09 23.14 6.76
C ASN A 158 6.35 22.39 6.32
N LEU A 159 6.16 21.33 5.53
CA LEU A 159 7.26 20.52 5.03
C LEU A 159 7.96 21.22 3.86
N PRO A 160 9.25 20.94 3.61
CA PRO A 160 10.02 21.61 2.56
C PRO A 160 9.46 21.36 1.15
N ASP A 161 8.86 20.18 0.93
CA ASP A 161 8.27 19.79 -0.34
C ASP A 161 7.20 18.70 -0.17
N ALA A 162 6.44 18.43 -1.24
CA ALA A 162 5.39 17.41 -1.25
C ALA A 162 5.95 15.98 -1.11
N ARG A 163 7.20 15.74 -1.51
CA ARG A 163 7.87 14.44 -1.34
C ARG A 163 8.11 14.11 0.13
N SER A 164 8.46 15.11 0.94
CA SER A 164 8.60 14.93 2.40
C SER A 164 7.30 14.46 3.05
N ALA A 165 6.14 14.76 2.46
CA ALA A 165 4.85 14.28 2.91
C ALA A 165 4.73 12.75 2.85
N LEU A 166 5.39 12.09 1.90
CA LEU A 166 5.39 10.63 1.81
C LEU A 166 6.09 9.95 2.97
N LEU A 167 7.25 10.47 3.36
CA LEU A 167 7.96 9.96 4.55
C LEU A 167 7.08 10.12 5.79
N GLU A 168 6.43 11.27 5.95
CA GLU A 168 5.54 11.52 7.08
C GLU A 168 4.29 10.63 7.05
N LEU A 169 3.71 10.41 5.86
CA LEU A 169 2.57 9.52 5.67
C LEU A 169 2.92 8.07 6.00
N SER A 170 4.11 7.61 5.60
CA SER A 170 4.56 6.23 5.85
C SER A 170 4.76 5.91 7.33
N LYS A 171 5.01 6.93 8.17
CA LYS A 171 5.12 6.77 9.62
C LYS A 171 3.78 6.55 10.31
N GLY A 172 2.65 6.99 9.73
CA GLY A 172 1.35 7.02 10.39
C GLY A 172 1.20 8.15 11.40
N LYS A 173 0.05 8.20 12.11
CA LYS A 173 -0.33 9.27 13.06
C LYS A 173 -0.25 10.67 12.46
N LEU A 174 -0.50 10.79 11.17
CA LEU A 174 -0.39 12.05 10.47
C LEU A 174 -1.76 12.72 10.39
N THR A 175 -2.04 13.65 11.30
CA THR A 175 -3.24 14.48 11.28
C THR A 175 -2.96 15.89 11.72
N SER A 176 -3.52 16.87 11.02
CA SER A 176 -3.57 18.27 11.45
C SER A 176 -4.72 18.54 12.42
N ASP A 177 -5.68 17.60 12.55
CA ASP A 177 -6.82 17.65 13.45
C ASP A 177 -6.77 16.49 14.46
N LYS A 178 -5.97 16.64 15.52
CA LYS A 178 -5.77 15.61 16.55
C LYS A 178 -7.00 15.41 17.46
N GLU A 179 -7.97 16.32 17.43
CA GLU A 179 -9.18 16.21 18.24
C GLU A 179 -10.20 15.26 17.60
N ASN A 180 -10.25 15.24 16.27
CA ASN A 180 -11.25 14.46 15.53
C ASN A 180 -10.66 13.23 14.81
N HIS A 181 -9.36 13.20 14.55
CA HIS A 181 -8.72 12.14 13.75
C HIS A 181 -7.43 11.62 14.39
N ALA A 182 -7.29 10.31 14.46
CA ALA A 182 -6.08 9.66 14.94
C ALA A 182 -4.88 9.74 13.95
N GLY A 183 -5.16 10.07 12.69
CA GLY A 183 -4.14 10.15 11.62
C GLY A 183 -3.57 8.79 11.19
N GLU A 184 -4.29 7.72 11.47
CA GLU A 184 -3.85 6.33 11.25
C GLU A 184 -4.48 5.71 10.00
N GLY A 185 -5.53 6.32 9.45
CA GLY A 185 -6.39 5.74 8.42
C GLY A 185 -5.65 5.29 7.17
N ILE A 186 -4.89 6.19 6.51
CA ILE A 186 -4.14 5.84 5.30
C ILE A 186 -3.06 4.79 5.60
N PHE A 187 -2.36 4.94 6.74
CA PHE A 187 -1.33 3.98 7.15
C PHE A 187 -1.92 2.58 7.30
N LEU A 188 -2.95 2.41 8.11
CA LEU A 188 -3.57 1.11 8.37
C LEU A 188 -4.24 0.54 7.12
N THR A 189 -4.93 1.38 6.34
CA THR A 189 -5.49 0.96 5.05
C THR A 189 -4.41 0.39 4.13
N SER A 190 -3.27 1.07 4.02
CA SER A 190 -2.16 0.59 3.19
C SER A 190 -1.62 -0.78 3.62
N ARG A 191 -1.79 -1.18 4.89
CA ARG A 191 -1.36 -2.47 5.44
C ARG A 191 -2.40 -3.58 5.31
N MET A 192 -3.65 -3.22 5.04
CA MET A 192 -4.75 -4.18 4.93
C MET A 192 -4.89 -4.78 3.55
N PHE A 193 -4.53 -4.05 2.49
CA PHE A 193 -4.65 -4.47 1.10
C PHE A 193 -3.38 -5.15 0.58
N ASP A 194 -3.51 -6.01 -0.43
CA ASP A 194 -2.36 -6.62 -1.12
C ASP A 194 -1.56 -5.58 -1.90
N SER A 195 -2.29 -4.63 -2.53
CA SER A 195 -1.70 -3.48 -3.21
C SER A 195 -2.47 -2.21 -2.83
N PHE A 196 -1.74 -1.17 -2.51
CA PHE A 196 -2.26 0.14 -2.14
C PHE A 196 -1.44 1.23 -2.84
N ASN A 197 -2.10 2.00 -3.69
CA ASN A 197 -1.44 3.02 -4.49
C ASN A 197 -2.07 4.39 -4.24
N ILE A 198 -1.26 5.42 -4.15
CA ILE A 198 -1.71 6.82 -4.15
C ILE A 198 -1.01 7.53 -5.30
N MET A 199 -1.79 8.15 -6.17
CA MET A 199 -1.31 9.10 -7.17
C MET A 199 -1.89 10.48 -6.85
N SER A 200 -1.02 11.48 -6.76
CA SER A 200 -1.44 12.86 -6.55
C SER A 200 -0.45 13.79 -7.22
N PHE A 201 -0.90 14.49 -8.25
CA PHE A 201 -0.07 15.29 -9.16
C PHE A 201 1.05 14.43 -9.79
N ASP A 202 2.30 14.82 -9.57
CA ASP A 202 3.52 14.19 -10.07
C ASP A 202 4.10 13.10 -9.16
N LEU A 203 3.43 12.82 -8.04
CA LEU A 203 3.88 11.83 -7.05
C LEU A 203 3.01 10.57 -7.11
N TYR A 204 3.67 9.44 -7.15
CA TYR A 204 3.05 8.12 -7.08
C TYR A 204 3.68 7.32 -5.95
N PHE A 205 2.86 6.87 -5.01
CA PHE A 205 3.22 5.98 -3.93
C PHE A 205 2.62 4.61 -4.20
N ASP A 206 3.42 3.59 -4.08
CA ASP A 206 3.00 2.19 -4.23
C ASP A 206 3.48 1.36 -3.06
N ARG A 207 2.61 0.54 -2.55
CA ARG A 207 2.90 -0.45 -1.53
C ARG A 207 2.24 -1.77 -1.88
N THR A 208 3.03 -2.84 -1.84
CA THR A 208 2.53 -4.21 -1.98
C THR A 208 2.81 -5.02 -0.71
N ARG A 209 1.85 -5.85 -0.32
CA ARG A 209 1.95 -6.67 0.90
C ARG A 209 3.05 -7.72 0.83
N THR A 210 3.33 -8.27 -0.34
CA THR A 210 4.34 -9.32 -0.56
C THR A 210 5.77 -8.81 -0.61
N ASN A 211 5.93 -7.55 -1.01
CA ASN A 211 7.18 -6.82 -0.93
C ASN A 211 6.94 -5.68 0.06
N ASP A 212 7.49 -5.74 1.25
CA ASP A 212 7.40 -4.63 2.22
C ASP A 212 8.10 -3.34 1.74
N ALA A 213 8.37 -3.26 0.44
CA ALA A 213 9.00 -2.15 -0.23
C ALA A 213 7.96 -1.11 -0.66
N ASP A 214 7.88 -0.02 0.08
CA ASP A 214 7.16 1.18 -0.36
C ASP A 214 7.96 1.86 -1.49
N TRP A 215 7.33 2.05 -2.65
CA TRP A 215 7.95 2.70 -3.81
C TRP A 215 7.42 4.11 -3.99
N LEU A 216 8.33 5.04 -4.26
CA LEU A 216 8.00 6.37 -4.72
C LEU A 216 8.54 6.54 -6.15
N ILE A 217 7.66 6.95 -7.05
CA ILE A 217 8.02 7.36 -8.40
C ILE A 217 7.58 8.81 -8.58
N GLU A 218 8.51 9.66 -8.98
CA GLU A 218 8.19 10.97 -9.55
C GLU A 218 7.94 10.75 -11.04
N THR A 219 6.72 10.97 -11.48
CA THR A 219 6.34 10.69 -12.88
C THR A 219 6.90 11.72 -13.87
N GLY A 220 7.46 12.83 -13.38
CA GLY A 220 8.16 13.84 -14.20
C GLY A 220 7.25 14.68 -15.11
N ASP A 221 6.10 14.17 -15.45
CA ASP A 221 5.07 14.82 -16.23
C ASP A 221 3.84 15.04 -15.35
N ALA A 222 3.85 16.11 -14.56
CA ALA A 222 2.61 16.64 -14.03
C ALA A 222 1.76 17.08 -15.23
N ASP A 223 0.92 16.17 -15.71
CA ASP A 223 -0.13 16.58 -16.65
C ASP A 223 -0.99 17.59 -15.88
N GLU A 224 -0.96 18.86 -16.30
CA GLU A 224 -1.67 19.96 -15.65
C GLU A 224 -3.19 19.70 -15.51
N GLY A 225 -3.68 18.59 -16.09
CA GLY A 225 -5.06 18.13 -16.04
C GLY A 225 -5.42 17.22 -14.85
N HIS A 226 -4.48 16.67 -14.09
CA HIS A 226 -4.77 15.77 -12.96
C HIS A 226 -4.67 16.52 -11.64
N LEU A 227 -5.74 17.20 -11.28
CA LEU A 227 -5.95 17.80 -9.96
C LEU A 227 -6.47 16.72 -9.01
N GLY A 228 -5.98 16.71 -7.76
CA GLY A 228 -6.54 15.87 -6.69
C GLY A 228 -5.72 14.63 -6.35
N THR A 229 -6.41 13.64 -5.81
CA THR A 229 -5.80 12.37 -5.35
C THR A 229 -6.55 11.18 -5.92
N VAL A 230 -5.84 10.18 -6.39
CA VAL A 230 -6.37 8.85 -6.76
C VAL A 230 -5.79 7.83 -5.81
N VAL A 231 -6.64 7.11 -5.09
CA VAL A 231 -6.24 5.98 -4.23
C VAL A 231 -6.83 4.70 -4.81
N ARG A 232 -5.96 3.73 -5.08
CA ARG A 232 -6.34 2.40 -5.56
C ARG A 232 -5.99 1.37 -4.51
N MET A 233 -6.95 0.51 -4.19
CA MET A 233 -6.88 -0.51 -3.16
C MET A 233 -7.26 -1.86 -3.76
N THR A 234 -6.32 -2.80 -3.85
CA THR A 234 -6.55 -4.13 -4.40
C THR A 234 -6.35 -5.20 -3.35
N ILE A 235 -7.30 -6.12 -3.23
CA ILE A 235 -7.23 -7.24 -2.29
C ILE A 235 -7.60 -8.55 -2.99
N SER A 236 -6.91 -9.63 -2.64
CA SER A 236 -7.28 -10.99 -3.05
C SER A 236 -8.62 -11.40 -2.43
N ASN A 237 -9.52 -11.97 -3.23
CA ASN A 237 -10.76 -12.54 -2.72
C ASN A 237 -10.52 -13.80 -1.85
N ASN A 238 -9.28 -14.33 -1.87
CA ASN A 238 -8.82 -15.43 -1.01
C ASN A 238 -7.96 -14.95 0.17
N ALA A 239 -7.98 -13.65 0.49
CA ALA A 239 -7.28 -13.09 1.63
C ALA A 239 -7.69 -13.81 2.93
N ASN A 240 -6.70 -14.24 3.71
CA ASN A 240 -6.89 -15.04 4.93
C ASN A 240 -6.57 -14.28 6.22
N TRP A 241 -6.50 -12.96 6.15
CA TRP A 241 -6.33 -12.06 7.30
C TRP A 241 -7.58 -11.20 7.52
N SER A 242 -7.64 -10.57 8.68
CA SER A 242 -8.74 -9.70 9.09
C SER A 242 -8.22 -8.31 9.46
N THR A 243 -9.11 -7.32 9.52
CA THR A 243 -8.82 -5.99 10.06
C THR A 243 -8.24 -6.07 11.46
N LYS A 244 -8.78 -6.96 12.32
CA LYS A 244 -8.31 -7.15 13.70
C LYS A 244 -6.85 -7.61 13.76
N GLU A 245 -6.44 -8.54 12.89
CA GLU A 245 -5.06 -9.02 12.85
C GLU A 245 -4.09 -7.93 12.43
N VAL A 246 -4.47 -7.10 11.44
CA VAL A 246 -3.65 -5.96 11.04
C VAL A 246 -3.58 -4.93 12.17
N PHE A 247 -4.69 -4.58 12.80
CA PHE A 247 -4.68 -3.67 13.96
C PHE A 247 -3.77 -4.17 15.08
N SER A 248 -3.83 -5.46 15.42
CA SER A 248 -3.03 -6.02 16.51
C SER A 248 -1.52 -5.97 16.27
N GLN A 249 -1.07 -5.88 15.02
CA GLN A 249 0.35 -5.74 14.68
C GLN A 249 0.92 -4.33 14.98
N TYR A 250 0.06 -3.30 14.95
CA TYR A 250 0.47 -1.90 15.08
C TYR A 250 -0.08 -1.22 16.34
N ILE A 251 -1.20 -1.73 16.87
CA ILE A 251 -1.82 -1.26 18.12
C ILE A 251 -1.45 -2.29 19.19
N GLY A 252 -0.50 -1.93 20.07
CA GLY A 252 -0.11 -2.81 21.19
C GLY A 252 -1.24 -2.99 22.22
N ASP A 253 -1.00 -3.80 23.26
CA ASP A 253 -1.95 -4.10 24.36
C ASP A 253 -2.40 -2.85 25.17
N SER A 254 -1.72 -1.72 25.00
CA SER A 254 -2.05 -0.43 25.61
C SER A 254 -2.69 0.51 24.58
N ILE A 255 -3.62 1.33 25.05
CA ILE A 255 -4.41 2.27 24.23
C ILE A 255 -3.53 3.10 23.29
N GLY A 256 -3.68 2.90 21.95
CA GLY A 256 -3.12 3.72 20.88
C GLY A 256 -2.09 3.03 20.00
N PHE A 257 -1.95 3.56 18.79
CA PHE A 257 -0.97 3.17 17.78
C PHE A 257 0.44 3.56 18.26
N ARG A 258 1.31 2.58 18.49
CA ARG A 258 2.64 2.81 19.11
C ARG A 258 3.81 2.35 18.27
N LYS A 259 3.57 1.55 17.24
CA LYS A 259 4.59 0.95 16.41
C LYS A 259 4.51 1.50 14.99
N THR A 260 5.67 1.88 14.45
CA THR A 260 5.76 2.32 13.05
C THR A 260 6.88 1.58 12.31
N HIS A 261 6.72 1.47 10.99
CA HIS A 261 7.70 0.91 10.07
C HIS A 261 8.04 1.97 9.02
N VAL A 262 9.27 2.42 9.04
CA VAL A 262 9.75 3.57 8.26
C VAL A 262 10.76 3.12 7.21
N PRO A 263 10.38 3.09 5.93
CA PRO A 263 11.31 2.83 4.84
C PRO A 263 12.30 4.00 4.70
N ILE A 264 13.55 3.76 5.06
CA ILE A 264 14.61 4.81 5.06
C ILE A 264 14.81 5.42 3.67
N LYS A 265 14.55 4.66 2.60
CA LYS A 265 14.63 5.14 1.22
C LYS A 265 13.70 6.33 0.92
N LEU A 266 12.55 6.45 1.62
CA LEU A 266 11.64 7.58 1.47
C LEU A 266 12.23 8.89 2.02
N GLY A 267 13.17 8.79 2.97
CA GLY A 267 13.93 9.93 3.49
C GLY A 267 15.05 10.41 2.58
N ARG A 268 15.31 9.76 1.43
CA ARG A 268 16.39 10.04 0.49
C ARG A 268 15.86 10.67 -0.80
N TYR A 269 16.43 11.79 -1.23
CA TYR A 269 16.16 12.35 -2.56
C TYR A 269 16.89 11.58 -3.67
N PRO A 270 16.43 11.67 -4.94
CA PRO A 270 17.10 11.04 -6.06
C PRO A 270 18.58 11.45 -6.15
N GLY A 271 19.48 10.45 -6.26
CA GLY A 271 20.93 10.68 -6.34
C GLY A 271 21.60 11.07 -5.01
N GLU A 272 20.84 11.24 -3.92
CA GLU A 272 21.37 11.58 -2.59
C GLU A 272 21.93 10.33 -1.89
N GLN A 273 22.99 10.48 -1.10
CA GLN A 273 23.46 9.48 -0.16
C GLN A 273 23.10 9.93 1.27
N LEU A 274 22.73 8.99 2.12
CA LEU A 274 22.37 9.27 3.52
C LEU A 274 23.63 9.41 4.38
N VAL A 275 24.21 10.61 4.42
CA VAL A 275 25.49 10.88 5.06
C VAL A 275 25.45 11.95 6.16
N SER A 276 24.44 12.80 6.19
CA SER A 276 24.40 13.98 7.05
C SER A 276 23.44 13.86 8.22
N ARG A 277 23.71 14.63 9.29
CA ARG A 277 22.81 14.76 10.44
C ARG A 277 21.45 15.36 10.07
N SER A 278 21.40 16.29 9.13
CA SER A 278 20.14 16.90 8.70
C SER A 278 19.21 15.88 8.01
N GLN A 279 19.79 14.96 7.23
CA GLN A 279 19.04 13.85 6.65
C GLN A 279 18.51 12.91 7.74
N ALA A 280 19.32 12.59 8.74
CA ALA A 280 18.89 11.79 9.89
C ALA A 280 17.74 12.46 10.64
N LYS A 281 17.84 13.77 10.93
CA LYS A 281 16.77 14.53 11.59
C LYS A 281 15.47 14.55 10.80
N ARG A 282 15.53 14.58 9.48
CA ARG A 282 14.35 14.46 8.61
C ARG A 282 13.67 13.08 8.79
N VAL A 283 14.44 12.01 8.88
CA VAL A 283 13.92 10.67 9.17
C VAL A 283 13.35 10.58 10.58
N LEU A 284 14.04 11.11 11.57
CA LEU A 284 13.68 11.07 12.99
C LEU A 284 12.49 11.95 13.37
N ALA A 285 12.05 12.86 12.49
CA ALA A 285 10.92 13.75 12.76
C ALA A 285 9.71 12.95 13.24
N ARG A 286 9.06 13.39 14.34
CA ARG A 286 7.90 12.78 14.97
C ARG A 286 8.10 11.33 15.50
N PHE A 287 9.31 10.83 15.66
CA PHE A 287 9.51 9.51 16.27
C PHE A 287 9.11 9.47 17.75
N ASP A 288 9.10 10.62 18.42
CA ASP A 288 8.60 10.81 19.78
C ASP A 288 7.09 10.47 19.94
N GLU A 289 6.34 10.37 18.86
CA GLU A 289 4.94 9.93 18.87
C GLU A 289 4.80 8.40 19.00
N PHE A 290 5.89 7.61 18.87
CA PHE A 290 5.89 6.15 18.87
C PHE A 290 6.71 5.59 20.04
N SER A 291 6.44 4.35 20.43
CA SER A 291 7.28 3.61 21.39
C SER A 291 8.16 2.56 20.72
N GLU A 292 7.85 2.16 19.49
CA GLU A 292 8.64 1.22 18.70
C GLU A 292 8.72 1.73 17.25
N VAL A 293 9.94 1.87 16.73
CA VAL A 293 10.20 2.32 15.37
C VAL A 293 11.08 1.30 14.66
N ILE A 294 10.57 0.71 13.58
CA ILE A 294 11.35 -0.16 12.70
C ILE A 294 11.91 0.69 11.57
N LEU A 295 13.22 0.76 11.48
CA LEU A 295 13.95 1.42 10.40
C LEU A 295 14.29 0.40 9.33
N ASP A 296 13.64 0.50 8.17
CA ASP A 296 13.84 -0.43 7.07
C ASP A 296 14.87 0.11 6.07
N PHE A 297 15.98 -0.59 5.96
CA PHE A 297 17.11 -0.25 5.10
C PHE A 297 17.06 -0.95 3.74
N GLU A 298 15.93 -1.51 3.34
CA GLU A 298 15.81 -2.12 2.00
C GLU A 298 16.15 -1.11 0.90
N GLY A 299 17.06 -1.51 -0.01
CA GLY A 299 17.53 -0.64 -1.10
C GLY A 299 18.48 0.48 -0.68
N ILE A 300 19.01 0.44 0.56
CA ILE A 300 20.06 1.33 1.05
C ILE A 300 21.40 0.57 1.05
N ASP A 301 22.32 0.97 0.17
CA ASP A 301 23.61 0.32 0.06
C ASP A 301 24.55 0.67 1.22
N THR A 302 24.60 1.95 1.60
CA THR A 302 25.49 2.47 2.66
C THR A 302 24.84 3.67 3.35
N ILE A 303 25.29 3.94 4.59
CA ILE A 303 24.98 5.18 5.33
C ILE A 303 26.29 5.80 5.85
N GLY A 304 26.32 7.12 5.95
CA GLY A 304 27.47 7.84 6.49
C GLY A 304 27.49 7.88 8.02
N GLN A 305 28.67 8.07 8.58
CA GLN A 305 28.87 8.10 10.03
C GLN A 305 27.98 9.14 10.72
N ALA A 306 27.89 10.37 10.20
CA ALA A 306 27.11 11.42 10.83
C ALA A 306 25.60 11.16 10.80
N PHE A 307 25.10 10.45 9.77
CA PHE A 307 23.72 9.98 9.69
C PHE A 307 23.44 8.89 10.73
N ALA A 308 24.32 7.86 10.80
CA ALA A 308 24.20 6.78 11.76
C ALA A 308 24.33 7.28 13.21
N ASP A 309 25.31 8.14 13.49
CA ASP A 309 25.56 8.74 14.81
C ASP A 309 24.33 9.49 15.33
N GLU A 310 23.68 10.29 14.49
CA GLU A 310 22.47 11.04 14.87
C GLU A 310 21.31 10.12 15.24
N ILE A 311 21.14 8.99 14.55
CA ILE A 311 20.04 8.04 14.81
C ILE A 311 20.38 7.14 16.00
N PHE A 312 21.46 6.36 15.90
CA PHE A 312 21.73 5.24 16.78
C PHE A 312 22.53 5.59 18.03
N ARG A 313 22.93 6.83 18.18
CA ARG A 313 23.56 7.34 19.41
C ARG A 313 22.84 8.56 19.96
N VAL A 314 22.73 9.65 19.17
CA VAL A 314 22.19 10.91 19.69
C VAL A 314 20.71 10.79 20.01
N PHE A 315 19.92 10.30 19.06
CA PHE A 315 18.47 10.15 19.25
C PHE A 315 18.15 9.06 20.28
N GLU A 316 18.75 7.88 20.19
CA GLU A 316 18.49 6.76 21.10
C GLU A 316 18.81 7.14 22.55
N ASN A 317 19.93 7.80 22.81
CA ASN A 317 20.27 8.29 24.16
C ASN A 317 19.31 9.36 24.69
N SER A 318 18.76 10.18 23.82
CA SER A 318 17.80 11.24 24.21
C SER A 318 16.36 10.73 24.34
N HIS A 319 16.05 9.54 23.82
CA HIS A 319 14.71 8.95 23.83
C HIS A 319 14.74 7.48 24.31
N PRO A 320 15.14 7.20 25.55
CA PRO A 320 15.32 5.83 26.06
C PRO A 320 14.02 4.99 26.14
N ASN A 321 12.86 5.62 25.95
CA ASN A 321 11.56 4.98 25.95
C ASN A 321 11.09 4.56 24.54
N ILE A 322 11.91 4.77 23.51
CA ILE A 322 11.61 4.44 22.12
C ILE A 322 12.54 3.32 21.68
N ASP A 323 11.97 2.16 21.35
CA ASP A 323 12.73 1.04 20.82
C ASP A 323 12.99 1.24 19.32
N LEU A 324 14.28 1.41 18.95
CA LEU A 324 14.71 1.45 17.55
C LEU A 324 15.13 0.05 17.08
N LEU A 325 14.42 -0.47 16.10
CA LEU A 325 14.74 -1.75 15.47
C LEU A 325 15.21 -1.52 14.04
N THR A 326 16.13 -2.35 13.55
CA THR A 326 16.61 -2.30 12.16
C THR A 326 16.15 -3.52 11.38
N LEU A 327 15.66 -3.29 10.16
CA LEU A 327 15.23 -4.32 9.23
C LEU A 327 15.99 -4.16 7.91
N ASN A 328 16.28 -5.27 7.22
CA ASN A 328 16.91 -5.31 5.89
C ASN A 328 18.25 -4.53 5.78
N ALA A 329 18.93 -4.30 6.91
CA ALA A 329 20.24 -3.68 6.92
C ALA A 329 21.29 -4.64 6.37
N ASN A 330 21.95 -4.29 5.26
CA ASN A 330 23.06 -5.06 4.70
C ASN A 330 24.33 -4.94 5.57
N GLU A 331 25.36 -5.70 5.23
CA GLU A 331 26.61 -5.74 6.02
C GLU A 331 27.28 -4.37 6.16
N ALA A 332 27.24 -3.51 5.12
CA ALA A 332 27.84 -2.17 5.17
C ALA A 332 27.08 -1.24 6.11
N VAL A 333 25.76 -1.28 6.08
CA VAL A 333 24.89 -0.52 6.99
C VAL A 333 25.10 -1.01 8.44
N GLN A 334 25.08 -2.33 8.68
CA GLN A 334 25.28 -2.93 10.01
C GLN A 334 26.66 -2.56 10.60
N LYS A 335 27.72 -2.60 9.79
CA LYS A 335 29.05 -2.16 10.22
C LYS A 335 29.07 -0.69 10.64
N MET A 336 28.38 0.19 9.91
CA MET A 336 28.34 1.60 10.27
C MET A 336 27.56 1.83 11.55
N ILE A 337 26.42 1.15 11.75
CA ILE A 337 25.63 1.18 12.98
C ILE A 337 26.51 0.72 14.16
N SER A 338 27.14 -0.46 14.04
CA SER A 338 28.03 -0.99 15.08
C SER A 338 29.19 -0.04 15.40
N HIS A 339 29.76 0.62 14.38
CA HIS A 339 30.86 1.57 14.57
C HIS A 339 30.46 2.74 15.47
N VAL A 340 29.27 3.34 15.29
CA VAL A 340 28.82 4.50 16.08
C VAL A 340 28.30 4.11 17.47
N THR A 341 27.76 2.92 17.63
CA THR A 341 27.29 2.41 18.93
C THR A 341 28.44 1.89 19.81
N TYR A 342 29.51 1.32 19.22
CA TYR A 342 30.65 0.76 19.96
C TYR A 342 31.68 1.79 20.41
N GLN A 343 31.72 3.01 19.83
CA GLN A 343 32.69 4.04 20.17
C GLN A 343 32.49 4.71 21.54
N HIS A 344 31.39 4.42 22.24
CA HIS A 344 31.12 4.91 23.59
C HIS A 344 30.50 3.80 24.44
N PRO A 345 31.31 2.87 25.02
CA PRO A 345 30.80 2.10 26.13
C PRO A 345 30.43 3.08 27.25
N GLU A 346 29.25 2.87 27.83
CA GLU A 346 28.67 3.66 28.92
C GLU A 346 29.76 4.07 29.95
N THR A 347 29.90 5.40 30.17
CA THR A 347 30.60 5.95 31.35
C THR A 347 29.61 6.26 32.43
#